data_1c5dcb7cf29935d69f14d3bb3f48ff00
#
_entry.id   1c5dcb7cf29935d69f14d3bb3f48ff00
#
_cell.length_a   1.000
_cell.length_b   1.000
_cell.length_c   1.000
_cell.angle_alpha   90.00
_cell.angle_beta   90.00
_cell.angle_gamma   90.00
#
_symmetry.space_group_name_H-M   'P 1'
#
loop_
_entity.id
_entity.type
_entity.pdbx_description
1 polymer ?
#
loop_
_entity_poly.entity_id
_entity_poly.type
_entity_poly.pdbx_seq_one_letter_code
_entity_poly.pdbx_strand_id
1 'polypeptide(L)'
;MRVLIAGNDHAALTPTQEKDVRQFKAEESVRGIVLPTDEASKAQTSRIKLVLMIFWGVIAVFAAIIASVAESADLPVVFTAVVLGVGTLGLFFAFMVWRRARSWRQDLPRRLVGMAPVGTAIAVDAAGLAVGGQIFPWPTLAIEQVEMLKIGTKYRDLFTLERLVLVGPGGPIVLDPVLMQNGHRLIGNAWRRMRLAGRDATV
;
A
#
# COMPACT_ATOMS: atom_id res chain seq x y z
N MET A 1 -1.12 10.54 -6.78
CA MET A 1 0.00 10.88 -7.68
C MET A 1 1.17 10.00 -7.28
N ARG A 2 1.75 9.23 -8.22
CA ARG A 2 2.97 8.44 -7.96
C ARG A 2 4.18 9.37 -8.09
N VAL A 3 5.08 9.32 -7.13
CA VAL A 3 6.35 10.04 -7.14
C VAL A 3 7.44 8.99 -7.27
N LEU A 4 8.24 9.11 -8.32
CA LEU A 4 9.40 8.27 -8.57
C LEU A 4 10.63 9.03 -8.13
N ILE A 5 11.42 8.45 -7.25
CA ILE A 5 12.71 8.98 -6.81
C ILE A 5 13.76 7.97 -7.25
N ALA A 6 14.62 8.36 -8.18
CA ALA A 6 15.68 7.51 -8.72
C ALA A 6 17.04 7.95 -8.17
N GLY A 7 17.92 7.00 -7.90
CA GLY A 7 19.31 7.25 -7.54
C GLY A 7 19.53 8.00 -6.21
N ASN A 8 20.59 8.80 -6.16
CA ASN A 8 21.00 9.51 -4.95
C ASN A 8 20.13 10.71 -4.55
N ASP A 9 19.09 11.03 -5.30
CA ASP A 9 18.15 12.12 -5.00
C ASP A 9 17.29 11.88 -3.73
N HIS A 10 17.56 10.78 -3.01
CA HIS A 10 16.91 10.49 -1.71
C HIS A 10 17.21 11.55 -0.64
N ALA A 11 18.28 12.33 -0.82
CA ALA A 11 18.57 13.49 0.03
C ALA A 11 17.50 14.59 -0.09
N ALA A 12 16.74 14.59 -1.17
CA ALA A 12 15.74 15.62 -1.51
C ALA A 12 14.35 15.38 -0.93
N LEU A 13 14.15 14.38 -0.07
CA LEU A 13 12.89 14.29 0.69
C LEU A 13 12.77 15.51 1.58
N THR A 14 11.67 16.24 1.44
CA THR A 14 11.37 17.34 2.36
C THR A 14 11.26 16.81 3.80
N PRO A 15 11.56 17.63 4.83
CA PRO A 15 11.44 17.23 6.23
C PRO A 15 10.06 16.63 6.58
N THR A 16 9.00 17.09 5.89
CA THR A 16 7.64 16.57 6.05
C THR A 16 7.51 15.16 5.50
N GLN A 17 8.06 14.88 4.30
CA GLN A 17 8.06 13.54 3.69
C GLN A 17 8.88 12.56 4.55
N GLU A 18 9.98 13.01 5.10
CA GLU A 18 10.80 12.21 6.01
C GLU A 18 10.06 11.87 7.31
N LYS A 19 9.29 12.81 7.86
CA LYS A 19 8.46 12.60 9.04
C LYS A 19 7.35 11.59 8.79
N ASP A 20 6.73 11.62 7.62
CA ASP A 20 5.66 10.67 7.25
C ASP A 20 6.21 9.25 7.03
N VAL A 21 7.42 9.10 6.51
CA VAL A 21 8.12 7.81 6.43
C VAL A 21 8.57 7.29 7.81
N ARG A 22 8.84 8.19 8.77
CA ARG A 22 9.19 7.83 10.16
C ARG A 22 8.05 7.20 10.96
N GLN A 23 6.80 7.21 10.47
CA GLN A 23 5.68 6.57 11.14
C GLN A 23 5.78 5.04 11.19
N PHE A 24 6.64 4.44 10.37
CA PHE A 24 6.95 3.02 10.50
C PHE A 24 7.78 2.81 11.78
N LYS A 25 7.18 2.13 12.77
CA LYS A 25 7.90 1.73 13.98
C LYS A 25 9.15 0.94 13.58
N ALA A 26 10.31 1.25 14.17
CA ALA A 26 11.46 0.40 14.05
C ALA A 26 11.16 -0.91 14.78
N GLU A 27 11.04 -1.97 14.03
CA GLU A 27 10.93 -3.30 14.58
C GLU A 27 12.31 -3.95 14.57
N GLU A 28 12.63 -4.74 15.58
CA GLU A 28 13.93 -5.42 15.67
C GLU A 28 14.15 -6.36 14.48
N SER A 29 13.09 -7.09 14.09
CA SER A 29 13.10 -7.95 12.94
C SER A 29 11.70 -8.03 12.32
N VAL A 30 11.63 -7.93 10.99
CA VAL A 30 10.40 -8.17 10.23
C VAL A 30 10.65 -9.27 9.22
N ARG A 31 9.78 -10.27 9.21
CA ARG A 31 9.86 -11.41 8.29
C ARG A 31 8.62 -11.49 7.41
N GLY A 32 8.80 -11.96 6.20
CA GLY A 32 7.74 -12.26 5.26
C GLY A 32 8.19 -13.18 4.16
N ILE A 33 7.29 -13.52 3.28
CA ILE A 33 7.53 -14.35 2.10
C ILE A 33 6.95 -13.65 0.87
N VAL A 34 7.53 -13.92 -0.29
CA VAL A 34 6.98 -13.52 -1.58
C VAL A 34 5.74 -14.36 -1.85
N LEU A 35 4.59 -13.69 -2.01
CA LEU A 35 3.30 -14.35 -2.20
C LEU A 35 3.08 -14.74 -3.67
N PRO A 36 2.37 -15.84 -3.92
CA PRO A 36 1.79 -16.09 -5.24
C PRO A 36 0.89 -14.94 -5.67
N THR A 37 0.88 -14.62 -6.95
CA THR A 37 0.07 -13.53 -7.53
C THR A 37 -1.41 -13.68 -7.21
N ASP A 38 -1.90 -14.92 -7.16
CA ASP A 38 -3.29 -15.23 -6.81
C ASP A 38 -3.62 -14.89 -5.36
N GLU A 39 -2.71 -15.18 -4.43
CA GLU A 39 -2.89 -14.84 -3.02
C GLU A 39 -2.80 -13.33 -2.78
N ALA A 40 -1.84 -12.65 -3.42
CA ALA A 40 -1.72 -11.20 -3.39
C ALA A 40 -3.00 -10.54 -3.94
N SER A 41 -3.53 -11.04 -5.05
CA SER A 41 -4.77 -10.57 -5.66
C SER A 41 -5.99 -10.84 -4.75
N LYS A 42 -6.08 -12.03 -4.14
CA LYS A 42 -7.15 -12.38 -3.19
C LYS A 42 -7.11 -11.49 -1.95
N ALA A 43 -5.93 -11.24 -1.37
CA ALA A 43 -5.76 -10.37 -0.21
C ALA A 43 -6.21 -8.92 -0.51
N GLN A 44 -5.84 -8.39 -1.67
CA GLN A 44 -6.26 -7.08 -2.12
C GLN A 44 -7.78 -7.01 -2.35
N THR A 45 -8.34 -8.03 -3.03
CA THR A 45 -9.78 -8.12 -3.32
C THR A 45 -10.60 -8.30 -2.03
N SER A 46 -10.11 -9.07 -1.07
CA SER A 46 -10.78 -9.29 0.21
C SER A 46 -10.93 -8.00 1.01
N ARG A 47 -9.89 -7.17 1.08
CA ARG A 47 -9.96 -5.84 1.73
C ARG A 47 -10.99 -4.94 1.07
N ILE A 48 -11.04 -4.94 -0.27
CA ILE A 48 -12.01 -4.17 -1.03
C ILE A 48 -13.44 -4.67 -0.76
N LYS A 49 -13.66 -5.99 -0.76
CA LYS A 49 -14.96 -6.59 -0.45
C LYS A 49 -15.44 -6.24 0.95
N LEU A 50 -14.54 -6.26 1.94
CA LEU A 50 -14.88 -5.89 3.32
C LEU A 50 -15.35 -4.43 3.40
N VAL A 51 -14.62 -3.50 2.78
CA VAL A 51 -15.00 -2.08 2.75
C VAL A 51 -16.36 -1.89 2.06
N LEU A 52 -16.59 -2.59 0.95
CA LEU A 52 -17.89 -2.56 0.27
C LEU A 52 -19.01 -3.11 1.15
N MET A 53 -18.78 -4.23 1.84
CA MET A 53 -19.79 -4.85 2.69
C MET A 53 -20.18 -3.92 3.85
N ILE A 54 -19.22 -3.27 4.49
CA ILE A 54 -19.46 -2.27 5.54
C ILE A 54 -20.25 -1.09 4.97
N PHE A 55 -19.85 -0.58 3.80
CA PHE A 55 -20.51 0.54 3.14
C PHE A 55 -21.98 0.21 2.81
N TRP A 56 -22.25 -0.96 2.20
CA TRP A 56 -23.60 -1.40 1.90
C TRP A 56 -24.43 -1.66 3.16
N GLY A 57 -23.82 -2.16 4.22
CA GLY A 57 -24.50 -2.31 5.51
C GLY A 57 -24.94 -0.97 6.10
N VAL A 58 -24.08 0.03 6.06
CA VAL A 58 -24.42 1.40 6.51
C VAL A 58 -25.55 1.99 5.66
N ILE A 59 -25.47 1.86 4.33
CA ILE A 59 -26.52 2.31 3.42
C ILE A 59 -27.86 1.64 3.71
N ALA A 60 -27.87 0.33 3.92
CA ALA A 60 -29.10 -0.43 4.21
C ALA A 60 -29.76 0.07 5.51
N VAL A 61 -28.97 0.32 6.56
CA VAL A 61 -29.47 0.89 7.82
C VAL A 61 -30.08 2.27 7.61
N PHE A 62 -29.40 3.16 6.89
CA PHE A 62 -29.93 4.49 6.59
C PHE A 62 -31.21 4.43 5.75
N ALA A 63 -31.25 3.57 4.74
CA ALA A 63 -32.42 3.38 3.91
C ALA A 63 -33.63 2.87 4.73
N ALA A 64 -33.41 1.94 5.68
CA ALA A 64 -34.46 1.45 6.57
C ALA A 64 -34.98 2.54 7.51
N ILE A 65 -34.11 3.36 8.08
CA ILE A 65 -34.51 4.51 8.94
C ILE A 65 -35.36 5.50 8.14
N ILE A 66 -34.91 5.84 6.92
CA ILE A 66 -35.64 6.82 6.09
C ILE A 66 -36.98 6.24 5.62
N ALA A 67 -37.02 4.93 5.29
CA ALA A 67 -38.28 4.28 4.92
C ALA A 67 -39.29 4.35 6.08
N SER A 68 -38.88 4.05 7.30
CA SER A 68 -39.76 4.14 8.47
C SER A 68 -40.26 5.57 8.76
N VAL A 69 -39.43 6.59 8.55
CA VAL A 69 -39.83 7.99 8.69
C VAL A 69 -40.74 8.43 7.54
N ALA A 70 -40.46 8.03 6.31
CA ALA A 70 -41.28 8.36 5.15
C ALA A 70 -42.66 7.74 5.22
N GLU A 71 -42.77 6.51 5.74
CA GLU A 71 -44.03 5.82 5.94
C GLU A 71 -44.90 6.54 6.99
N SER A 72 -44.30 7.01 8.07
CA SER A 72 -45.01 7.77 9.12
C SER A 72 -45.42 9.19 8.70
N ALA A 73 -44.77 9.79 7.68
CA ALA A 73 -45.01 11.15 7.24
C ALA A 73 -45.73 11.30 5.90
N ASP A 74 -46.16 10.17 5.29
CA ASP A 74 -46.84 10.13 3.99
C ASP A 74 -46.11 10.85 2.84
N LEU A 75 -44.76 10.73 2.81
CA LEU A 75 -43.87 11.44 1.89
C LEU A 75 -43.25 10.52 0.80
N PRO A 76 -44.02 10.06 -0.21
CA PRO A 76 -43.50 9.14 -1.23
C PRO A 76 -42.36 9.74 -2.08
N VAL A 77 -42.36 11.07 -2.27
CA VAL A 77 -41.33 11.77 -3.03
C VAL A 77 -39.96 11.70 -2.33
N VAL A 78 -39.92 11.86 -1.01
CA VAL A 78 -38.69 11.78 -0.21
C VAL A 78 -38.12 10.36 -0.28
N PHE A 79 -38.96 9.34 -0.16
CA PHE A 79 -38.55 7.96 -0.27
C PHE A 79 -37.90 7.65 -1.63
N THR A 80 -38.55 8.08 -2.73
CA THR A 80 -38.03 7.88 -4.09
C THR A 80 -36.67 8.60 -4.28
N ALA A 81 -36.54 9.83 -3.82
CA ALA A 81 -35.29 10.61 -3.92
C ALA A 81 -34.15 9.92 -3.16
N VAL A 82 -34.43 9.35 -1.99
CA VAL A 82 -33.42 8.65 -1.20
C VAL A 82 -32.99 7.35 -1.87
N VAL A 83 -33.93 6.53 -2.37
CA VAL A 83 -33.63 5.30 -3.08
C VAL A 83 -32.75 5.56 -4.31
N LEU A 84 -33.07 6.59 -5.09
CA LEU A 84 -32.28 7.01 -6.25
C LEU A 84 -30.88 7.50 -5.84
N GLY A 85 -30.78 8.30 -4.79
CA GLY A 85 -29.50 8.80 -4.28
C GLY A 85 -28.59 7.68 -3.79
N VAL A 86 -29.13 6.74 -3.02
CA VAL A 86 -28.43 5.55 -2.53
C VAL A 86 -27.99 4.65 -3.68
N GLY A 87 -28.87 4.42 -4.65
CA GLY A 87 -28.56 3.62 -5.84
C GLY A 87 -27.42 4.23 -6.66
N THR A 88 -27.46 5.53 -6.91
CA THR A 88 -26.42 6.24 -7.64
C THR A 88 -25.08 6.20 -6.92
N LEU A 89 -25.07 6.39 -5.60
CA LEU A 89 -23.87 6.33 -4.77
C LEU A 89 -23.28 4.90 -4.81
N GLY A 90 -24.13 3.88 -4.75
CA GLY A 90 -23.71 2.48 -4.85
C GLY A 90 -23.05 2.14 -6.19
N LEU A 91 -23.63 2.61 -7.29
CA LEU A 91 -23.07 2.43 -8.63
C LEU A 91 -21.71 3.13 -8.77
N PHE A 92 -21.59 4.35 -8.24
CA PHE A 92 -20.32 5.09 -8.23
C PHE A 92 -19.22 4.32 -7.47
N PHE A 93 -19.55 3.79 -6.29
CA PHE A 93 -18.59 3.00 -5.52
C PHE A 93 -18.22 1.69 -6.22
N ALA A 94 -19.19 0.98 -6.80
CA ALA A 94 -18.93 -0.22 -7.58
C ALA A 94 -18.00 0.05 -8.77
N PHE A 95 -18.21 1.17 -9.47
CA PHE A 95 -17.34 1.63 -10.54
C PHE A 95 -15.91 1.95 -10.04
N MET A 96 -15.77 2.64 -8.92
CA MET A 96 -14.46 2.94 -8.32
C MET A 96 -13.68 1.69 -7.95
N VAL A 97 -14.37 0.70 -7.38
CA VAL A 97 -13.77 -0.61 -7.04
C VAL A 97 -13.35 -1.36 -8.29
N TRP A 98 -14.22 -1.43 -9.29
CA TRP A 98 -13.92 -2.07 -10.57
C TRP A 98 -12.73 -1.41 -11.26
N ARG A 99 -12.70 -0.07 -11.32
CA ARG A 99 -11.58 0.70 -11.87
C ARG A 99 -10.27 0.39 -11.14
N ARG A 100 -10.31 0.32 -9.80
CA ARG A 100 -9.11 -0.01 -9.00
C ARG A 100 -8.65 -1.45 -9.22
N ALA A 101 -9.56 -2.40 -9.30
CA ALA A 101 -9.22 -3.79 -9.59
C ALA A 101 -8.62 -3.95 -11.01
N ARG A 102 -9.16 -3.20 -11.98
CA ARG A 102 -8.62 -3.19 -13.36
C ARG A 102 -7.22 -2.58 -13.40
N SER A 103 -6.99 -1.43 -12.77
CA SER A 103 -5.65 -0.80 -12.72
C SER A 103 -4.63 -1.71 -12.03
N TRP A 104 -5.02 -2.42 -10.97
CA TRP A 104 -4.18 -3.42 -10.32
C TRP A 104 -3.72 -4.52 -11.27
N ARG A 105 -4.64 -5.10 -12.04
CA ARG A 105 -4.31 -6.15 -13.02
C ARG A 105 -3.37 -5.65 -14.12
N GLN A 106 -3.51 -4.40 -14.54
CA GLN A 106 -2.65 -3.78 -15.53
C GLN A 106 -1.24 -3.48 -14.99
N ASP A 107 -1.13 -3.12 -13.70
CA ASP A 107 0.15 -2.84 -13.05
C ASP A 107 0.92 -4.11 -12.63
N LEU A 108 0.23 -5.25 -12.50
CA LEU A 108 0.80 -6.49 -11.98
C LEU A 108 2.04 -6.99 -12.75
N PRO A 109 2.06 -7.03 -14.10
CA PRO A 109 3.25 -7.45 -14.84
C PRO A 109 4.47 -6.59 -14.53
N ARG A 110 4.29 -5.27 -14.41
CA ARG A 110 5.35 -4.33 -14.06
C ARG A 110 5.88 -4.58 -12.63
N ARG A 111 5.00 -4.91 -11.69
CA ARG A 111 5.36 -5.17 -10.29
C ARG A 111 6.17 -6.45 -10.11
N LEU A 112 5.96 -7.44 -10.97
CA LEU A 112 6.68 -8.71 -10.94
C LEU A 112 8.12 -8.61 -11.46
N VAL A 113 8.44 -7.58 -12.22
CA VAL A 113 9.79 -7.42 -12.79
C VAL A 113 10.82 -7.24 -11.67
N GLY A 114 11.80 -8.14 -11.63
CA GLY A 114 12.90 -8.13 -10.66
C GLY A 114 12.52 -8.64 -9.26
N MET A 115 11.29 -9.12 -9.04
CA MET A 115 10.90 -9.76 -7.78
C MET A 115 11.61 -11.11 -7.61
N ALA A 116 11.94 -11.44 -6.37
CA ALA A 116 12.41 -12.77 -6.02
C ALA A 116 11.32 -13.84 -6.31
N PRO A 117 11.70 -15.10 -6.54
CA PRO A 117 10.75 -16.17 -6.77
C PRO A 117 9.69 -16.29 -5.67
N VAL A 118 8.50 -16.76 -6.04
CA VAL A 118 7.41 -17.03 -5.08
C VAL A 118 7.89 -18.01 -4.00
N GLY A 119 7.51 -17.75 -2.76
CA GLY A 119 7.93 -18.54 -1.60
C GLY A 119 9.28 -18.13 -1.02
N THR A 120 10.04 -17.22 -1.67
CA THR A 120 11.30 -16.73 -1.12
C THR A 120 11.04 -16.01 0.21
N ALA A 121 11.73 -16.45 1.25
CA ALA A 121 11.72 -15.78 2.56
C ALA A 121 12.52 -14.48 2.49
N ILE A 122 11.93 -13.42 3.05
CA ILE A 122 12.57 -12.10 3.17
C ILE A 122 12.54 -11.69 4.64
N ALA A 123 13.68 -11.25 5.16
CA ALA A 123 13.76 -10.72 6.51
C ALA A 123 14.57 -9.42 6.53
N VAL A 124 14.12 -8.49 7.36
CA VAL A 124 14.77 -7.20 7.61
C VAL A 124 15.09 -7.14 9.08
N ASP A 125 16.36 -7.07 9.44
CA ASP A 125 16.83 -6.95 10.82
C ASP A 125 17.97 -5.93 10.97
N ALA A 126 18.63 -5.92 12.14
CA ALA A 126 19.71 -5.00 12.40
C ALA A 126 20.95 -5.27 11.53
N ALA A 127 21.23 -6.54 11.22
CA ALA A 127 22.41 -6.95 10.47
C ALA A 127 22.29 -6.65 8.96
N GLY A 128 21.06 -6.73 8.40
CA GLY A 128 20.89 -6.55 6.97
C GLY A 128 19.51 -6.95 6.46
N LEU A 129 19.45 -7.09 5.15
CA LEU A 129 18.32 -7.65 4.40
C LEU A 129 18.66 -9.10 4.05
N ALA A 130 17.86 -10.04 4.52
CA ALA A 130 17.98 -11.44 4.12
C ALA A 130 16.95 -11.76 3.03
N VAL A 131 17.39 -12.40 1.94
CA VAL A 131 16.57 -12.85 0.82
C VAL A 131 16.94 -14.29 0.48
N GLY A 132 16.02 -15.22 0.61
CA GLY A 132 16.26 -16.64 0.30
C GLY A 132 17.37 -17.27 1.14
N GLY A 133 17.62 -16.76 2.35
CA GLY A 133 18.68 -17.23 3.24
C GLY A 133 20.02 -16.50 3.06
N GLN A 134 20.22 -15.73 2.00
CA GLN A 134 21.40 -14.89 1.82
C GLN A 134 21.20 -13.56 2.54
N ILE A 135 22.19 -13.16 3.34
CA ILE A 135 22.16 -11.88 4.10
C ILE A 135 22.99 -10.84 3.36
N PHE A 136 22.38 -9.69 3.11
CA PHE A 136 23.01 -8.50 2.52
C PHE A 136 23.14 -7.44 3.61
N PRO A 137 24.34 -7.17 4.13
CA PRO A 137 24.57 -6.12 5.13
C PRO A 137 24.17 -4.73 4.60
N TRP A 138 23.56 -3.90 5.45
CA TRP A 138 23.09 -2.57 5.04
C TRP A 138 24.13 -1.71 4.30
N PRO A 139 25.43 -1.69 4.70
CA PRO A 139 26.44 -0.90 3.99
C PRO A 139 26.73 -1.38 2.56
N THR A 140 26.40 -2.63 2.23
CA THR A 140 26.61 -3.20 0.88
C THR A 140 25.43 -2.98 -0.07
N LEU A 141 24.35 -2.39 0.43
CA LEU A 141 23.15 -2.11 -0.31
C LEU A 141 23.08 -0.62 -0.68
N ALA A 142 22.65 -0.33 -1.89
CA ALA A 142 22.31 1.01 -2.33
C ALA A 142 20.85 1.10 -2.76
N ILE A 143 20.23 2.25 -2.60
CA ILE A 143 18.87 2.46 -3.09
C ILE A 143 18.96 2.89 -4.55
N GLU A 144 18.39 2.08 -5.45
CA GLU A 144 18.31 2.41 -6.86
C GLU A 144 17.05 3.23 -7.17
N GLN A 145 15.91 2.80 -6.62
CA GLN A 145 14.62 3.40 -6.93
C GLN A 145 13.65 3.29 -5.76
N VAL A 146 12.90 4.35 -5.53
CA VAL A 146 11.79 4.38 -4.59
C VAL A 146 10.54 4.88 -5.28
N GLU A 147 9.47 4.11 -5.24
CA GLU A 147 8.15 4.54 -5.69
C GLU A 147 7.29 4.86 -4.47
N MET A 148 6.76 6.07 -4.42
CA MET A 148 5.85 6.52 -3.37
C MET A 148 4.51 6.92 -3.95
N LEU A 149 3.44 6.55 -3.28
CA LEU A 149 2.10 7.05 -3.55
C LEU A 149 1.84 8.27 -2.67
N LYS A 150 1.65 9.42 -3.29
CA LYS A 150 1.18 10.62 -2.61
C LYS A 150 -0.34 10.56 -2.48
N ILE A 151 -0.81 10.54 -1.25
CA ILE A 151 -2.22 10.62 -0.90
C ILE A 151 -2.46 12.03 -0.36
N GLY A 152 -2.97 12.93 -1.22
CA GLY A 152 -3.34 14.28 -0.80
C GLY A 152 -4.54 14.24 0.13
N THR A 153 -4.42 14.83 1.31
CA THR A 153 -5.55 15.15 2.19
C THR A 153 -5.73 16.66 2.25
N LYS A 154 -6.89 17.12 2.72
CA LYS A 154 -7.17 18.57 2.86
C LYS A 154 -6.13 19.30 3.72
N TYR A 155 -5.45 18.56 4.62
CA TYR A 155 -4.57 19.15 5.63
C TYR A 155 -3.10 18.79 5.46
N ARG A 156 -2.78 17.68 4.79
CA ARG A 156 -1.41 17.24 4.55
C ARG A 156 -1.31 16.19 3.45
N ASP A 157 -0.13 16.12 2.84
CA ASP A 157 0.24 15.04 1.93
C ASP A 157 0.76 13.86 2.74
N LEU A 158 0.15 12.69 2.56
CA LEU A 158 0.63 11.42 3.08
C LEU A 158 1.37 10.68 1.98
N PHE A 159 2.51 10.09 2.31
CA PHE A 159 3.29 9.27 1.39
C PHE A 159 3.30 7.83 1.88
N THR A 160 2.99 6.91 0.96
CA THR A 160 3.06 5.47 1.20
C THR A 160 4.06 4.86 0.24
N LEU A 161 4.99 4.06 0.76
CA LEU A 161 5.94 3.33 -0.07
C LEU A 161 5.21 2.26 -0.88
N GLU A 162 5.32 2.33 -2.21
CA GLU A 162 4.72 1.38 -3.15
C GLU A 162 5.74 0.36 -3.68
N ARG A 163 7.00 0.75 -3.78
CA ARG A 163 8.07 -0.13 -4.26
C ARG A 163 9.41 0.41 -3.80
N LEU A 164 10.31 -0.47 -3.43
CA LEU A 164 11.70 -0.17 -3.10
C LEU A 164 12.61 -1.11 -3.88
N VAL A 165 13.51 -0.55 -4.68
CA VAL A 165 14.54 -1.30 -5.40
C VAL A 165 15.88 -0.99 -4.76
N LEU A 166 16.52 -2.03 -4.25
CA LEU A 166 17.86 -1.99 -3.68
C LEU A 166 18.82 -2.70 -4.63
N VAL A 167 20.03 -2.22 -4.72
CA VAL A 167 21.12 -2.90 -5.44
C VAL A 167 22.12 -3.41 -4.42
N GLY A 168 22.40 -4.70 -4.51
CA GLY A 168 23.41 -5.37 -3.72
C GLY A 168 24.43 -6.10 -4.61
N PRO A 169 25.40 -6.79 -4.01
CA PRO A 169 26.42 -7.55 -4.73
C PRO A 169 25.86 -8.62 -5.70
N GLY A 170 24.64 -9.09 -5.45
CA GLY A 170 23.95 -10.09 -6.28
C GLY A 170 23.01 -9.51 -7.33
N GLY A 171 22.96 -8.17 -7.50
CA GLY A 171 22.05 -7.49 -8.39
C GLY A 171 20.87 -6.80 -7.70
N PRO A 172 19.83 -6.40 -8.45
CA PRO A 172 18.71 -5.67 -7.90
C PRO A 172 17.81 -6.57 -7.03
N ILE A 173 17.40 -6.04 -5.88
CA ILE A 173 16.46 -6.65 -4.94
C ILE A 173 15.22 -5.78 -4.89
N VAL A 174 14.10 -6.29 -5.36
CA VAL A 174 12.84 -5.56 -5.42
C VAL A 174 11.95 -5.94 -4.25
N LEU A 175 11.50 -4.95 -3.50
CA LEU A 175 10.53 -5.10 -2.41
C LEU A 175 9.23 -4.40 -2.82
N ASP A 176 8.16 -5.18 -2.99
CA ASP A 176 6.81 -4.66 -3.27
C ASP A 176 5.87 -5.08 -2.12
N PRO A 177 5.27 -4.11 -1.40
CA PRO A 177 4.51 -4.40 -0.20
C PRO A 177 3.24 -5.20 -0.46
N VAL A 178 2.74 -5.22 -1.69
CA VAL A 178 1.51 -5.92 -2.03
C VAL A 178 1.78 -7.39 -2.41
N LEU A 179 2.97 -7.66 -2.94
CA LEU A 179 3.39 -8.99 -3.36
C LEU A 179 4.12 -9.77 -2.25
N MET A 180 4.17 -9.24 -1.05
CA MET A 180 4.85 -9.87 0.09
C MET A 180 3.96 -9.91 1.32
N GLN A 181 4.05 -11.00 2.08
CA GLN A 181 3.49 -11.08 3.42
C GLN A 181 4.19 -10.03 4.31
N ASN A 182 3.43 -9.28 5.10
CA ASN A 182 3.94 -8.17 5.92
C ASN A 182 4.68 -7.09 5.10
N GLY A 183 4.45 -6.99 3.79
CA GLY A 183 5.26 -6.23 2.86
C GLY A 183 5.36 -4.75 3.22
N HIS A 184 4.29 -4.09 3.71
CA HIS A 184 4.36 -2.71 4.17
C HIS A 184 5.30 -2.51 5.36
N ARG A 185 5.36 -3.49 6.28
CA ARG A 185 6.28 -3.46 7.43
C ARG A 185 7.71 -3.71 6.98
N LEU A 186 7.91 -4.68 6.08
CA LEU A 186 9.22 -5.00 5.48
C LEU A 186 9.82 -3.81 4.77
N ILE A 187 9.10 -3.22 3.83
CA ILE A 187 9.60 -2.09 3.03
C ILE A 187 9.85 -0.84 3.89
N GLY A 188 8.96 -0.56 4.85
CA GLY A 188 9.13 0.58 5.77
C GLY A 188 10.35 0.41 6.67
N ASN A 189 10.59 -0.79 7.19
CA ASN A 189 11.76 -1.08 8.03
C ASN A 189 13.06 -1.08 7.20
N ALA A 190 13.06 -1.68 6.00
CA ALA A 190 14.20 -1.64 5.08
C ALA A 190 14.57 -0.21 4.70
N TRP A 191 13.60 0.59 4.30
CA TRP A 191 13.78 2.00 3.99
C TRP A 191 14.41 2.79 5.15
N ARG A 192 13.86 2.62 6.35
CA ARG A 192 14.38 3.28 7.56
C ARG A 192 15.83 2.91 7.85
N ARG A 193 16.18 1.62 7.77
CA ARG A 193 17.54 1.13 8.04
C ARG A 193 18.54 1.61 7.01
N MET A 194 18.18 1.61 5.75
CA MET A 194 19.00 2.19 4.67
C MET A 194 19.32 3.67 4.92
N ARG A 195 18.33 4.44 5.40
CA ARG A 195 18.53 5.86 5.71
C ARG A 195 19.46 6.07 6.91
N LEU A 196 19.42 5.20 7.91
CA LEU A 196 20.33 5.25 9.05
C LEU A 196 21.75 4.84 8.64
N ALA A 197 21.90 3.74 7.89
CA ALA A 197 23.21 3.29 7.39
C ALA A 197 23.87 4.35 6.48
N GLY A 198 23.10 5.04 5.65
CA GLY A 198 23.63 6.12 4.81
C GLY A 198 24.09 7.36 5.58
N ARG A 199 23.56 7.59 6.78
CA ARG A 199 24.03 8.68 7.66
C ARG A 199 25.33 8.33 8.40
N ASP A 200 25.46 7.06 8.78
CA ASP A 200 26.67 6.59 9.47
C ASP A 200 27.87 6.50 8.53
N ALA A 201 27.65 6.38 7.22
CA ALA A 201 28.71 6.37 6.20
C ALA A 201 29.24 7.77 5.83
N THR A 202 28.60 8.85 6.29
CA THR A 202 28.97 10.25 5.98
C THR A 202 29.62 10.99 7.16
N VAL A 203 29.89 10.27 8.25
CA VAL A 203 30.69 10.74 9.41
C VAL A 203 32.06 10.09 9.36
#